data_5761e998c6a84476af99009d98d5698d
#
_entry.id   5761e998c6a84476af99009d98d5698d
#
_cell.length_a   1.000
_cell.length_b   1.000
_cell.length_c   1.000
_cell.angle_alpha   90.00
_cell.angle_beta   90.00
_cell.angle_gamma   90.00
#
_symmetry.space_group_name_H-M   'P 1'
#
loop_
_entity.id
_entity.type
_entity.pdbx_description
1 polymer ?
#
loop_
_entity_poly.entity_id
_entity_poly.type
_entity_poly.pdbx_seq_one_letter_code
_entity_poly.pdbx_strand_id
1 'polypeptide(L)'
;MALFVLCGLGLWSVFGSAQEDAEHQQYYPNIPTEVVFENDRVLVQRAVIPPGEWEGIHSHTGDQLFIMLNDGETSIRYGDEETTFSVDFGDVGWQRAVDLSERHESGNTGDTPLDFLWVNFKQ
;
A
#
# COMPACT_ATOMS: atom_id res chain seq x y z
N MET A 1 -2.83 41.01 -45.94
CA MET A 1 -2.30 41.20 -44.57
C MET A 1 -2.97 40.13 -43.71
N ALA A 2 -2.33 38.97 -43.56
CA ALA A 2 -2.88 37.83 -42.85
C ALA A 2 -2.24 37.77 -41.45
N LEU A 3 -3.07 37.87 -40.44
CA LEU A 3 -2.68 37.84 -39.03
C LEU A 3 -2.69 36.35 -38.59
N PHE A 4 -1.52 35.76 -38.45
CA PHE A 4 -1.38 34.43 -37.84
C PHE A 4 -1.46 34.56 -36.33
N VAL A 5 -2.56 34.07 -35.75
CA VAL A 5 -2.67 33.84 -34.31
C VAL A 5 -2.05 32.49 -34.01
N LEU A 6 -0.86 32.49 -33.43
CA LEU A 6 -0.24 31.30 -32.86
C LEU A 6 -0.97 30.96 -31.54
N CYS A 7 -1.87 29.96 -31.60
CA CYS A 7 -2.34 29.28 -30.39
C CYS A 7 -1.20 28.44 -29.83
N GLY A 8 -0.54 28.95 -28.81
CA GLY A 8 0.38 28.18 -27.98
C GLY A 8 -0.40 27.10 -27.22
N LEU A 9 -0.30 25.87 -27.68
CA LEU A 9 -0.71 24.68 -26.89
C LEU A 9 0.30 24.54 -25.75
N GLY A 10 -0.06 25.07 -24.59
CA GLY A 10 0.62 24.78 -23.35
C GLY A 10 0.50 23.29 -23.06
N LEU A 11 1.54 22.54 -23.34
CA LEU A 11 1.74 21.21 -22.80
C LEU A 11 1.86 21.35 -21.29
N TRP A 12 0.77 21.13 -20.58
CA TRP A 12 0.81 20.89 -19.15
C TRP A 12 1.44 19.53 -18.96
N SER A 13 2.73 19.54 -18.68
CA SER A 13 3.44 18.35 -18.25
C SER A 13 2.87 17.95 -16.90
N VAL A 14 1.97 16.98 -16.89
CA VAL A 14 1.54 16.28 -15.68
C VAL A 14 2.67 15.31 -15.32
N PHE A 15 3.83 15.84 -14.99
CA PHE A 15 4.82 15.11 -14.22
C PHE A 15 4.49 15.37 -12.74
N GLY A 16 3.45 14.65 -12.23
CA GLY A 16 3.36 14.42 -10.81
C GLY A 16 4.71 13.87 -10.38
N SER A 17 5.35 14.49 -9.41
CA SER A 17 6.69 14.12 -9.01
C SER A 17 6.68 12.70 -8.46
N ALA A 18 7.15 11.72 -9.26
CA ALA A 18 7.37 10.34 -8.83
C ALA A 18 8.22 10.24 -7.54
N GLN A 19 8.87 11.32 -7.15
CA GLN A 19 9.73 11.44 -5.99
C GLN A 19 8.97 11.82 -4.71
N GLU A 20 7.87 12.58 -4.78
CA GLU A 20 6.98 12.84 -3.64
C GLU A 20 6.12 11.62 -3.34
N ASP A 21 5.66 10.90 -4.37
CA ASP A 21 4.92 9.65 -4.22
C ASP A 21 5.78 8.56 -3.56
N ALA A 22 7.09 8.50 -3.83
CA ALA A 22 8.01 7.54 -3.24
C ALA A 22 8.26 7.77 -1.73
N GLU A 23 8.15 9.01 -1.23
CA GLU A 23 8.41 9.33 0.18
C GLU A 23 7.30 8.82 1.11
N HIS A 24 6.07 8.74 0.60
CA HIS A 24 4.90 8.33 1.38
C HIS A 24 4.41 6.92 1.04
N GLN A 25 4.88 6.36 -0.08
CA GLN A 25 4.50 5.02 -0.51
C GLN A 25 5.10 3.97 0.41
N GLN A 26 4.23 3.11 0.97
CA GLN A 26 4.69 1.95 1.70
C GLN A 26 5.29 0.93 0.74
N TYR A 27 6.48 0.47 1.05
CA TYR A 27 7.23 -0.50 0.25
C TYR A 27 7.17 -1.89 0.87
N TYR A 28 6.71 -2.86 0.08
CA TYR A 28 6.68 -4.28 0.43
C TYR A 28 7.62 -5.03 -0.51
N PRO A 29 8.71 -5.66 -0.02
CA PRO A 29 9.75 -6.20 -0.89
C PRO A 29 9.29 -7.23 -1.92
N ASN A 30 8.30 -8.04 -1.56
CA ASN A 30 7.87 -9.17 -2.39
C ASN A 30 6.53 -8.97 -3.08
N ILE A 31 5.77 -7.94 -2.71
CA ILE A 31 4.40 -7.74 -3.17
C ILE A 31 4.30 -6.37 -3.87
N PRO A 32 3.88 -6.33 -5.14
CA PRO A 32 3.61 -5.07 -5.81
C PRO A 32 2.37 -4.40 -5.22
N THR A 33 2.39 -3.09 -5.12
CA THR A 33 1.25 -2.28 -4.69
C THR A 33 0.87 -1.29 -5.78
N GLU A 34 -0.41 -0.93 -5.81
CA GLU A 34 -0.98 0.08 -6.69
C GLU A 34 -1.49 1.26 -5.85
N VAL A 35 -1.08 2.47 -6.18
CA VAL A 35 -1.66 3.69 -5.58
C VAL A 35 -3.04 3.93 -6.21
N VAL A 36 -4.09 3.85 -5.41
CA VAL A 36 -5.48 4.01 -5.86
C VAL A 36 -6.09 5.35 -5.48
N PHE A 37 -5.53 6.00 -4.46
CA PHE A 37 -5.92 7.33 -4.04
C PHE A 37 -4.80 8.01 -3.25
N GLU A 38 -4.65 9.31 -3.44
CA GLU A 38 -3.71 10.13 -2.67
C GLU A 38 -4.22 11.57 -2.53
N ASN A 39 -4.00 12.14 -1.35
CA ASN A 39 -4.12 13.57 -1.08
C ASN A 39 -3.05 14.01 -0.08
N ASP A 40 -3.16 15.21 0.46
CA ASP A 40 -2.21 15.76 1.43
C ASP A 40 -2.21 15.05 2.81
N ARG A 41 -3.19 14.20 3.08
CA ARG A 41 -3.38 13.51 4.37
C ARG A 41 -3.15 12.01 4.32
N VAL A 42 -3.50 11.38 3.21
CA VAL A 42 -3.46 9.92 3.09
C VAL A 42 -2.92 9.50 1.73
N LEU A 43 -2.26 8.35 1.73
CA LEU A 43 -1.93 7.57 0.55
C LEU A 43 -2.61 6.20 0.67
N VAL A 44 -3.48 5.86 -0.28
CA VAL A 44 -4.17 4.57 -0.30
C VAL A 44 -3.54 3.68 -1.37
N GLN A 45 -3.04 2.54 -0.93
CA GLN A 45 -2.44 1.52 -1.80
C GLN A 45 -3.29 0.26 -1.75
N ARG A 46 -3.48 -0.37 -2.92
CA ARG A 46 -4.04 -1.71 -3.01
C ARG A 46 -2.92 -2.72 -3.14
N ALA A 47 -3.03 -3.82 -2.41
CA ALA A 47 -2.15 -4.97 -2.49
C ALA A 47 -2.96 -6.25 -2.65
N VAL A 48 -2.38 -7.21 -3.38
CA VAL A 48 -2.90 -8.57 -3.49
C VAL A 48 -1.78 -9.53 -3.14
N ILE A 49 -1.98 -10.35 -2.12
CA ILE A 49 -1.02 -11.38 -1.71
C ILE A 49 -1.52 -12.75 -2.18
N PRO A 50 -0.85 -13.38 -3.15
CA PRO A 50 -1.19 -14.74 -3.55
C PRO A 50 -1.06 -15.75 -2.40
N PRO A 51 -1.77 -16.90 -2.46
CA PRO A 51 -1.65 -17.96 -1.46
C PRO A 51 -0.19 -18.40 -1.26
N GLY A 52 0.23 -18.50 0.00
CA GLY A 52 1.57 -18.92 0.38
C GLY A 52 2.66 -17.86 0.29
N GLU A 53 2.34 -16.66 -0.19
CA GLU A 53 3.32 -15.57 -0.30
C GLU A 53 3.29 -14.64 0.92
N TRP A 54 4.42 -13.96 1.14
CA TRP A 54 4.66 -13.02 2.22
C TRP A 54 5.15 -11.69 1.66
N GLU A 55 4.75 -10.60 2.30
CA GLU A 55 5.13 -9.24 1.90
C GLU A 55 6.65 -9.00 1.92
N GLY A 56 7.36 -9.79 2.72
CA GLY A 56 8.76 -9.54 3.04
C GLY A 56 8.92 -8.61 4.25
N ILE A 57 10.03 -8.76 4.95
CA ILE A 57 10.33 -7.94 6.12
C ILE A 57 10.45 -6.48 5.69
N HIS A 58 9.67 -5.62 6.34
CA HIS A 58 9.61 -4.20 6.05
C HIS A 58 9.36 -3.37 7.31
N SER A 59 9.43 -2.07 7.15
CA SER A 59 9.05 -1.09 8.19
C SER A 59 7.97 -0.17 7.66
N HIS A 60 7.19 0.42 8.55
CA HIS A 60 6.34 1.57 8.25
C HIS A 60 6.50 2.63 9.33
N THR A 61 6.76 3.85 8.88
CA THR A 61 7.08 4.99 9.75
C THR A 61 5.85 5.62 10.39
N GLY A 62 4.66 5.35 9.86
CA GLY A 62 3.38 5.83 10.36
C GLY A 62 2.40 4.70 10.59
N ASP A 63 1.31 5.03 11.28
CA ASP A 63 0.20 4.12 11.45
C ASP A 63 -0.56 3.94 10.13
N GLN A 64 -1.21 2.80 10.00
CA GLN A 64 -1.98 2.42 8.81
C GLN A 64 -3.33 1.84 9.21
N LEU A 65 -4.33 2.02 8.36
CA LEU A 65 -5.52 1.16 8.34
C LEU A 65 -5.40 0.15 7.22
N PHE A 66 -5.81 -1.08 7.46
CA PHE A 66 -6.11 -2.00 6.37
C PHE A 66 -7.62 -2.18 6.22
N ILE A 67 -8.07 -2.39 5.01
CA ILE A 67 -9.48 -2.66 4.67
C ILE A 67 -9.49 -3.88 3.75
N MET A 68 -10.12 -4.97 4.21
CA MET A 68 -10.19 -6.20 3.42
C MET A 68 -11.24 -6.11 2.32
N LEU A 69 -10.87 -6.49 1.11
CA LEU A 69 -11.74 -6.52 -0.07
C LEU A 69 -12.27 -7.91 -0.39
N ASN A 70 -11.84 -8.93 0.34
CA ASN A 70 -12.35 -10.30 0.26
C ASN A 70 -12.11 -11.06 1.56
N ASP A 71 -12.69 -12.26 1.67
CA ASP A 71 -12.46 -13.18 2.77
C ASP A 71 -11.14 -13.91 2.56
N GLY A 72 -10.49 -14.33 3.66
CA GLY A 72 -9.28 -15.13 3.58
C GLY A 72 -8.65 -15.43 4.92
N GLU A 73 -7.41 -15.87 4.89
CA GLU A 73 -6.59 -16.13 6.07
C GLU A 73 -5.25 -15.42 5.94
N THR A 74 -4.82 -14.75 6.98
CA THR A 74 -3.53 -14.06 7.03
C THR A 74 -2.75 -14.46 8.27
N SER A 75 -1.44 -14.40 8.16
CA SER A 75 -0.54 -14.49 9.31
C SER A 75 0.33 -13.24 9.39
N ILE A 76 0.62 -12.81 10.61
CA ILE A 76 1.52 -11.70 10.90
C ILE A 76 2.70 -12.25 11.70
N ARG A 77 3.91 -11.85 11.32
CA ARG A 77 5.14 -12.17 12.04
C ARG A 77 5.78 -10.92 12.63
N TYR A 78 6.33 -11.11 13.82
CA TYR A 78 7.29 -10.23 14.46
C TYR A 78 8.46 -11.08 14.95
N GLY A 79 9.56 -11.08 14.23
CA GLY A 79 10.67 -12.00 14.49
C GLY A 79 10.22 -13.46 14.32
N ASP A 80 10.35 -14.24 15.38
CA ASP A 80 9.98 -15.67 15.40
C ASP A 80 8.52 -15.93 15.86
N GLU A 81 7.81 -14.89 16.25
CA GLU A 81 6.40 -14.98 16.66
C GLU A 81 5.48 -14.82 15.45
N GLU A 82 4.56 -15.77 15.29
CA GLU A 82 3.56 -15.76 14.23
C GLU A 82 2.16 -15.90 14.81
N THR A 83 1.24 -15.06 14.34
CA THR A 83 -0.19 -15.13 14.67
C THR A 83 -0.99 -15.24 13.39
N THR A 84 -1.89 -16.24 13.34
CA THR A 84 -2.77 -16.49 12.18
C THR A 84 -4.21 -16.18 12.56
N PHE A 85 -4.94 -15.55 11.65
CA PHE A 85 -6.36 -15.23 11.84
C PHE A 85 -7.10 -15.14 10.50
N SER A 86 -8.42 -15.42 10.57
CA SER A 86 -9.31 -15.21 9.43
C SER A 86 -9.69 -13.75 9.29
N VAL A 87 -9.88 -13.33 8.06
CA VAL A 87 -10.38 -12.00 7.70
C VAL A 87 -11.58 -12.13 6.79
N ASP A 88 -12.53 -11.21 6.93
CA ASP A 88 -13.75 -11.16 6.12
C ASP A 88 -13.76 -9.87 5.28
N PHE A 89 -14.49 -9.90 4.17
CA PHE A 89 -14.75 -8.69 3.37
C PHE A 89 -15.27 -7.56 4.24
N GLY A 90 -14.65 -6.39 4.14
CA GLY A 90 -15.03 -5.20 4.89
C GLY A 90 -14.40 -5.09 6.28
N ASP A 91 -13.61 -6.08 6.72
CA ASP A 91 -12.84 -5.95 7.95
C ASP A 91 -11.88 -4.77 7.86
N VAL A 92 -11.81 -4.01 8.94
CA VAL A 92 -10.92 -2.86 9.09
C VAL A 92 -10.07 -3.07 10.32
N GLY A 93 -8.76 -2.97 10.15
CA GLY A 93 -7.82 -3.09 11.25
C GLY A 93 -6.82 -1.94 11.27
N TRP A 94 -6.21 -1.76 12.42
CA TRP A 94 -5.18 -0.78 12.66
C TRP A 94 -3.82 -1.45 12.77
N GLN A 95 -2.86 -0.94 12.03
CA GLN A 95 -1.47 -1.35 12.13
C GLN A 95 -0.63 -0.16 12.60
N ARG A 96 0.04 -0.31 13.74
CA ARG A 96 0.97 0.70 14.24
C ARG A 96 2.22 0.78 13.39
N ALA A 97 2.96 1.86 13.51
CA ALA A 97 4.31 1.95 12.97
C ALA A 97 5.19 0.81 13.49
N VAL A 98 6.05 0.27 12.65
CA VAL A 98 7.03 -0.77 12.99
C VAL A 98 8.40 -0.43 12.45
N ASP A 99 9.41 -0.74 13.24
CA ASP A 99 10.82 -0.61 12.89
C ASP A 99 11.35 -1.90 12.25
N LEU A 100 12.36 -1.80 11.38
CA LEU A 100 12.97 -2.98 10.74
C LEU A 100 13.53 -3.99 11.74
N SER A 101 13.96 -3.54 12.93
CA SER A 101 14.47 -4.42 13.98
C SER A 101 13.41 -5.37 14.54
N GLU A 102 12.13 -5.05 14.38
CA GLU A 102 11.01 -5.90 14.80
C GLU A 102 10.78 -7.08 13.85
N ARG A 103 11.42 -7.07 12.67
CA ARG A 103 11.33 -8.12 11.64
C ARG A 103 9.88 -8.48 11.33
N HIS A 104 9.10 -7.43 11.03
CA HIS A 104 7.69 -7.57 10.73
C HIS A 104 7.44 -7.92 9.27
N GLU A 105 6.54 -8.84 9.05
CA GLU A 105 5.92 -9.13 7.74
C GLU A 105 4.54 -9.75 7.92
N SER A 106 3.68 -9.58 6.93
CA SER A 106 2.41 -10.29 6.82
C SER A 106 2.42 -11.21 5.62
N GLY A 107 1.59 -12.25 5.66
CA GLY A 107 1.53 -13.23 4.59
C GLY A 107 0.14 -13.84 4.44
N ASN A 108 -0.07 -14.48 3.29
CA ASN A 108 -1.28 -15.21 2.99
C ASN A 108 -1.05 -16.69 3.30
N THR A 109 -1.63 -17.16 4.39
CA THR A 109 -1.56 -18.58 4.83
C THR A 109 -2.81 -19.37 4.45
N GLY A 110 -3.76 -18.73 3.77
CA GLY A 110 -4.94 -19.37 3.20
C GLY A 110 -4.71 -19.88 1.78
N ASP A 111 -5.79 -20.25 1.12
CA ASP A 111 -5.82 -20.83 -0.23
C ASP A 111 -6.45 -19.93 -1.29
N THR A 112 -6.89 -18.73 -0.89
CA THR A 112 -7.40 -17.70 -1.78
C THR A 112 -6.52 -16.44 -1.73
N PRO A 113 -6.36 -15.66 -2.83
CA PRO A 113 -5.64 -14.39 -2.77
C PRO A 113 -6.23 -13.46 -1.72
N LEU A 114 -5.37 -12.76 -0.98
CA LEU A 114 -5.79 -11.66 -0.09
C LEU A 114 -5.74 -10.36 -0.88
N ASP A 115 -6.87 -9.67 -0.97
CA ASP A 115 -7.03 -8.38 -1.65
C ASP A 115 -7.43 -7.34 -0.62
N PHE A 116 -6.67 -6.26 -0.50
CA PHE A 116 -6.91 -5.27 0.54
C PHE A 116 -6.34 -3.89 0.20
N LEU A 117 -6.80 -2.91 0.94
CA LEU A 117 -6.30 -1.54 0.89
C LEU A 117 -5.47 -1.24 2.14
N TRP A 118 -4.32 -0.62 1.95
CA TRP A 118 -3.60 0.10 2.98
C TRP A 118 -3.90 1.58 2.89
N VAL A 119 -4.40 2.17 3.98
CA VAL A 119 -4.53 3.62 4.14
C VAL A 119 -3.37 4.10 4.99
N ASN A 120 -2.39 4.72 4.36
CA ASN A 120 -1.20 5.26 5.00
C ASN A 120 -1.46 6.72 5.39
N PHE A 121 -1.32 7.04 6.66
CA PHE A 121 -1.48 8.41 7.14
C PHE A 121 -0.17 9.17 6.95
N LYS A 122 -0.25 10.30 6.23
CA LYS A 122 0.86 11.24 6.08
C LYS A 122 1.00 12.07 7.34
N GLN A 123 2.24 12.34 7.73
CA GLN A 123 2.58 13.15 8.89
C GLN A 123 2.98 14.56 8.47
#